data_a6f86786342fb6636ff3c4c28a743223
#
_entry.id   a6f86786342fb6636ff3c4c28a743223
#
_cell.length_a   1.000
_cell.length_b   1.000
_cell.length_c   1.000
_cell.angle_alpha   90.00
_cell.angle_beta   90.00
_cell.angle_gamma   90.00
#
_symmetry.space_group_name_H-M   'P 1'
#
loop_
_entity.id
_entity.type
_entity.pdbx_description
1 polymer ?
#
loop_
_entity_poly.entity_id
_entity_poly.type
_entity_poly.pdbx_seq_one_letter_code
_entity_poly.pdbx_strand_id
1 'polypeptide(L)'
;MTLKEVDIMAEKYIVNLGARPSFKRLYGFHGAICLSLNEVIIHGLPSDIVLKKDGDILGLDIGTEVDGWYGDAAITMPIGKISKEDDALIACAKDSLYH
;
A
#
# COMPACT_ATOMS: atom_id res chain seq x y z
N MET A 1 1.45 10.57 -10.46
CA MET A 1 1.40 10.63 -8.99
C MET A 1 2.63 9.93 -8.42
N THR A 2 3.29 10.55 -7.47
CA THR A 2 4.43 9.95 -6.78
C THR A 2 4.00 9.06 -5.64
N LEU A 3 4.88 8.17 -5.17
CA LEU A 3 4.60 7.35 -4.01
C LEU A 3 4.38 8.20 -2.74
N LYS A 4 5.09 9.32 -2.61
CA LYS A 4 4.85 10.27 -1.51
C LYS A 4 3.46 10.85 -1.54
N GLU A 5 2.95 11.20 -2.72
CA GLU A 5 1.60 11.73 -2.86
C GLU A 5 0.54 10.69 -2.48
N VAL A 6 0.77 9.43 -2.85
CA VAL A 6 -0.11 8.32 -2.45
C VAL A 6 -0.13 8.17 -0.93
N ASP A 7 1.04 8.23 -0.30
CA ASP A 7 1.16 8.13 1.15
C ASP A 7 0.43 9.26 1.88
N ILE A 8 0.60 10.50 1.42
CA ILE A 8 -0.08 11.67 1.99
C ILE A 8 -1.59 11.55 1.85
N MET A 9 -2.07 11.11 0.70
CA MET A 9 -3.49 10.91 0.45
C MET A 9 -4.07 9.82 1.37
N ALA A 10 -3.34 8.72 1.54
CA ALA A 10 -3.74 7.64 2.42
C ALA A 10 -3.79 8.09 3.89
N GLU A 11 -2.80 8.85 4.34
CA GLU A 11 -2.78 9.38 5.70
C GLU A 11 -3.97 10.29 5.98
N LYS A 12 -4.27 11.19 5.06
CA LYS A 12 -5.44 12.06 5.19
C LYS A 12 -6.74 11.26 5.29
N TYR A 13 -6.87 10.23 4.51
CA TYR A 13 -8.05 9.37 4.53
C TYR A 13 -8.19 8.64 5.87
N ILE A 14 -7.10 8.08 6.38
CA ILE A 14 -7.07 7.39 7.68
C ILE A 14 -7.47 8.35 8.80
N VAL A 15 -6.87 9.55 8.84
CA VAL A 15 -7.14 10.55 9.88
C VAL A 15 -8.58 11.05 9.80
N ASN A 16 -9.11 11.27 8.61
CA ASN A 16 -10.48 11.73 8.41
C ASN A 16 -11.51 10.70 8.88
N LEU A 17 -11.16 9.42 8.90
CA LEU A 17 -12.03 8.36 9.43
C LEU A 17 -11.92 8.22 10.96
N GLY A 18 -11.11 9.03 11.61
CA GLY A 18 -10.94 8.99 13.06
C GLY A 18 -9.88 8.00 13.53
N ALA A 19 -9.06 7.46 12.63
CA ALA A 19 -7.99 6.53 12.95
C ALA A 19 -6.62 7.20 12.90
N ARG A 20 -5.59 6.47 13.32
CA ARG A 20 -4.19 6.92 13.23
C ARG A 20 -3.36 5.89 12.47
N PRO A 21 -2.40 6.32 11.62
CA PRO A 21 -1.47 5.39 11.01
C PRO A 21 -0.54 4.81 12.07
N SER A 22 -0.57 3.48 12.22
CA SER A 22 0.17 2.81 13.29
C SER A 22 1.66 2.65 13.00
N PHE A 23 2.08 2.57 11.75
CA PHE A 23 3.49 2.34 11.40
C PHE A 23 4.39 3.50 11.83
N LYS A 24 3.96 4.74 11.62
CA LYS A 24 4.70 5.92 12.08
C LYS A 24 4.89 5.91 13.59
N ARG A 25 3.83 5.58 14.30
CA ARG A 25 3.79 5.66 15.75
C ARG A 25 4.59 4.55 16.41
N LEU A 26 4.43 3.30 15.95
CA LEU A 26 5.00 2.13 16.62
C LEU A 26 6.45 1.85 16.18
N TYR A 27 6.76 2.11 14.93
CA TYR A 27 8.03 1.70 14.33
C TYR A 27 8.90 2.85 13.85
N GLY A 28 8.44 4.10 14.02
CA GLY A 28 9.17 5.25 13.48
C GLY A 28 9.28 5.24 11.96
N PHE A 29 8.33 4.60 11.29
CA PHE A 29 8.34 4.50 9.83
C PHE A 29 8.22 5.87 9.17
N HIS A 30 8.92 6.09 8.04
CA HIS A 30 8.97 7.37 7.35
C HIS A 30 7.76 7.68 6.48
N GLY A 31 6.66 7.00 6.68
CA GLY A 31 5.40 7.22 5.98
C GLY A 31 4.23 6.66 6.77
N ALA A 32 3.01 6.91 6.31
CA ALA A 32 1.80 6.38 6.94
C ALA A 32 1.53 4.93 6.56
N ILE A 33 1.89 4.56 5.33
CA ILE A 33 1.68 3.21 4.79
C ILE A 33 2.94 2.71 4.08
N CYS A 34 3.03 1.40 3.87
CA CYS A 34 4.09 0.83 3.05
C CYS A 34 3.63 0.77 1.60
N LEU A 35 4.48 1.24 0.69
CA LEU A 35 4.22 1.30 -0.75
C LEU A 35 5.29 0.51 -1.48
N SER A 36 4.95 -0.73 -1.85
CA SER A 36 5.91 -1.66 -2.45
C SER A 36 5.65 -1.78 -3.94
N LEU A 37 6.48 -1.11 -4.73
CA LEU A 37 6.33 -1.00 -6.17
C LEU A 37 7.09 -2.12 -6.88
N ASN A 38 6.40 -2.80 -7.78
CA ASN A 38 6.99 -3.83 -8.67
C ASN A 38 7.78 -4.90 -7.92
N GLU A 39 9.11 -4.94 -8.07
CA GLU A 39 9.98 -5.95 -7.44
C GLU A 39 10.20 -5.76 -5.95
N VAL A 40 9.76 -4.67 -5.35
CA VAL A 40 9.81 -4.49 -3.90
C VAL A 40 8.74 -5.36 -3.26
N ILE A 41 9.15 -6.28 -2.39
CA ILE A 41 8.26 -7.29 -1.84
C ILE A 41 7.39 -6.72 -0.71
N ILE A 42 8.02 -6.14 0.31
CA ILE A 42 7.34 -5.53 1.47
C ILE A 42 8.12 -4.32 1.97
N HIS A 43 7.48 -3.53 2.83
CA HIS A 43 8.08 -2.41 3.54
C HIS A 43 8.66 -1.32 2.64
N GLY A 44 8.10 -1.17 1.43
CA GLY A 44 8.49 -0.09 0.54
C GLY A 44 8.23 1.28 1.18
N LEU A 45 9.17 2.20 0.99
CA LEU A 45 9.07 3.56 1.53
C LEU A 45 8.42 4.51 0.53
N PRO A 46 7.64 5.50 0.99
CA PRO A 46 7.22 6.59 0.13
C PRO A 46 8.43 7.31 -0.45
N SER A 47 8.39 7.58 -1.73
CA SER A 47 9.52 8.21 -2.44
C SER A 47 9.00 9.14 -3.53
N ASP A 48 9.94 9.78 -4.23
CA ASP A 48 9.62 10.66 -5.36
C ASP A 48 9.41 9.87 -6.67
N ILE A 49 9.45 8.54 -6.62
CA ILE A 49 9.16 7.70 -7.80
C ILE A 49 7.74 7.97 -8.27
N VAL A 50 7.60 8.25 -9.57
CA VAL A 50 6.31 8.50 -10.21
C VAL A 50 5.73 7.19 -10.71
N LEU A 51 4.47 6.93 -10.35
CA LEU A 51 3.74 5.78 -10.90
C LEU A 51 3.51 5.97 -12.39
N LYS A 52 3.77 4.92 -13.17
CA LYS A 52 3.50 4.94 -14.60
C LYS A 52 2.00 4.90 -14.84
N LYS A 53 1.57 5.38 -16.01
CA LYS A 53 0.16 5.30 -16.40
C LYS A 53 -0.30 3.85 -16.52
N ASP A 54 0.55 2.97 -17.05
CA ASP A 54 0.26 1.56 -17.25
C ASP A 54 1.49 0.72 -16.91
N GLY A 55 1.28 -0.48 -16.39
CA GLY A 55 2.31 -1.50 -16.24
C GLY A 55 2.87 -1.68 -14.84
N ASP A 56 2.66 -0.74 -13.94
CA ASP A 56 3.12 -0.88 -12.55
C ASP A 56 2.12 -1.71 -11.73
N ILE A 57 2.65 -2.48 -10.77
CA ILE A 57 1.85 -3.09 -9.72
C ILE A 57 2.34 -2.53 -8.38
N LEU A 58 1.40 -2.17 -7.51
CA LEU A 58 1.72 -1.48 -6.26
C LEU A 58 1.10 -2.22 -5.08
N GLY A 59 1.95 -2.70 -4.18
CA GLY A 59 1.54 -3.25 -2.91
C GLY A 59 1.28 -2.13 -1.91
N LEU A 60 0.09 -2.11 -1.34
CA LEU A 60 -0.32 -1.18 -0.30
C LEU A 60 -0.49 -1.95 0.99
N ASP A 61 0.27 -1.60 2.01
CA ASP A 61 0.19 -2.25 3.33
C ASP A 61 -0.13 -1.17 4.35
N ILE A 62 -1.28 -1.30 5.00
CA ILE A 62 -1.88 -0.28 5.83
C ILE A 62 -2.11 -0.80 7.23
N GLY A 63 -1.54 -0.13 8.23
CA GLY A 63 -1.83 -0.39 9.62
C GLY A 63 -2.51 0.83 10.25
N THR A 64 -3.58 0.61 10.99
CA THR A 64 -4.35 1.67 11.64
C THR A 64 -4.58 1.37 13.11
N GLU A 65 -4.84 2.43 13.88
CA GLU A 65 -5.20 2.32 15.29
C GLU A 65 -6.40 3.22 15.58
N VAL A 66 -7.37 2.67 16.31
CA VAL A 66 -8.52 3.41 16.85
C VAL A 66 -8.72 2.97 18.30
N ASP A 67 -8.59 3.88 19.24
CA ASP A 67 -8.81 3.62 20.68
C ASP A 67 -8.03 2.39 21.22
N GLY A 68 -6.81 2.21 20.75
CA GLY A 68 -5.97 1.07 21.15
C GLY A 68 -6.22 -0.23 20.40
N TRP A 69 -7.18 -0.25 19.47
CA TRP A 69 -7.43 -1.39 18.60
C TRP A 69 -6.70 -1.21 17.28
N TYR A 70 -6.10 -2.27 16.76
CA TYR A 70 -5.29 -2.24 15.56
C TYR A 70 -5.98 -2.98 14.42
N GLY A 71 -5.93 -2.38 13.23
CA GLY A 71 -6.31 -3.03 11.99
C GLY A 71 -5.10 -3.09 11.05
N ASP A 72 -4.98 -4.16 10.30
CA ASP A 72 -3.89 -4.37 9.36
C ASP A 72 -4.45 -5.01 8.09
N ALA A 73 -4.11 -4.43 6.95
CA ALA A 73 -4.57 -4.93 5.66
C ALA A 73 -3.55 -4.62 4.58
N ALA A 74 -3.45 -5.49 3.60
CA ALA A 74 -2.59 -5.29 2.45
C ALA A 74 -3.29 -5.75 1.18
N ILE A 75 -3.01 -5.05 0.09
CA ILE A 75 -3.52 -5.39 -1.24
C ILE A 75 -2.50 -4.98 -2.29
N THR A 76 -2.44 -5.71 -3.39
CA THR A 76 -1.66 -5.30 -4.56
C THR A 76 -2.61 -4.76 -5.63
N MET A 77 -2.35 -3.55 -6.08
CA MET A 77 -3.18 -2.87 -7.09
C MET A 77 -2.47 -2.79 -8.43
N PRO A 78 -3.17 -3.13 -9.52
CA PRO A 78 -2.65 -2.83 -10.85
C PRO A 78 -2.80 -1.33 -11.15
N ILE A 79 -1.79 -0.75 -11.77
CA ILE A 79 -1.83 0.63 -12.20
C ILE A 79 -2.07 0.65 -13.72
N GLY A 80 -3.28 1.03 -14.11
CA GLY A 80 -3.69 0.99 -15.51
C GLY A 80 -3.70 -0.43 -16.06
N LYS A 81 -3.22 -0.59 -17.29
CA LYS A 81 -3.13 -1.91 -17.95
C LYS A 81 -1.83 -2.58 -17.56
N ILE A 82 -1.93 -3.81 -17.09
CA ILE A 82 -0.77 -4.63 -16.70
C ILE A 82 -0.65 -5.86 -17.60
N SER A 83 0.51 -6.54 -17.55
CA SER A 83 0.72 -7.76 -18.30
C SER A 83 -0.19 -8.89 -17.81
N LYS A 84 -0.45 -9.88 -18.67
CA LYS A 84 -1.21 -11.07 -18.28
C LYS A 84 -0.53 -11.84 -17.17
N GLU A 85 0.79 -11.84 -17.14
CA GLU A 85 1.58 -12.50 -16.10
C GLU A 85 1.38 -11.82 -14.75
N ASP A 86 1.43 -10.50 -14.70
CA ASP A 86 1.20 -9.73 -13.48
C ASP A 86 -0.23 -9.89 -12.98
N ASP A 87 -1.20 -9.84 -13.88
CA ASP A 87 -2.59 -10.04 -13.55
C ASP A 87 -2.84 -11.43 -12.95
N ALA A 88 -2.25 -12.46 -13.56
CA ALA A 88 -2.34 -13.83 -13.06
C ALA A 88 -1.69 -13.98 -11.68
N LEU A 89 -0.57 -13.30 -11.45
CA LEU A 89 0.13 -13.33 -10.16
C LEU A 89 -0.73 -12.71 -9.06
N ILE A 90 -1.33 -11.55 -9.32
CA ILE A 90 -2.23 -10.87 -8.38
C ILE A 90 -3.44 -11.76 -8.06
N ALA A 91 -4.06 -12.33 -9.07
CA ALA A 91 -5.21 -13.23 -8.90
C ALA A 91 -4.85 -14.47 -8.08
N CYS A 92 -3.70 -15.07 -8.35
CA CYS A 92 -3.21 -16.25 -7.64
C CYS A 92 -2.96 -15.94 -6.16
N ALA A 93 -2.32 -14.82 -5.86
CA ALA A 93 -2.06 -14.40 -4.48
C ALA A 93 -3.37 -14.16 -3.72
N LYS A 94 -4.33 -13.51 -4.35
CA LYS A 94 -5.64 -13.25 -3.75
C LYS A 94 -6.40 -14.53 -3.49
N ASP A 95 -6.44 -15.44 -4.47
CA ASP A 95 -7.10 -16.73 -4.32
C ASP A 95 -6.47 -17.56 -3.20
N SER A 96 -5.14 -17.53 -3.08
CA SER A 96 -4.40 -18.24 -2.04
C SER A 96 -4.80 -17.80 -0.63
N LEU A 97 -5.10 -16.53 -0.47
CA LEU A 97 -5.52 -15.98 0.84
C LEU A 97 -6.86 -16.58 1.31
N TYR A 98 -7.75 -16.89 0.37
CA TYR A 98 -9.09 -17.40 0.70
C TYR A 98 -9.19 -18.94 0.70
N HIS A 99 -8.08 -19.62 0.49
CA HIS A 99 -7.98 -21.07 0.55
C HIS A 99 -7.11 -21.52 1.71
#